data_a4ec3250bd0d5b938e79ecb198cdd81f
#
_entry.id   a4ec3250bd0d5b938e79ecb198cdd81f
#
_cell.length_a   1.000
_cell.length_b   1.000
_cell.length_c   1.000
_cell.angle_alpha   90.00
_cell.angle_beta   90.00
_cell.angle_gamma   90.00
#
_symmetry.space_group_name_H-M   'P 1'
#
loop_
_entity.id
_entity.type
_entity.pdbx_description
1 polymer ?
#
loop_
_entity_poly.entity_id
_entity_poly.type
_entity_poly.pdbx_seq_one_letter_code
_entity_poly.pdbx_strand_id
1 'polypeptide(L)'
;MGKKYVYLFTEGNGTMRELLGGKGANLAEMTNLGLPVPQGFTISTEACTQYYEDGKVINPEIQAEIMEYIAKMENITGKKFGDLENPLLVSVRSGARASMPGMMDTILNLGLNEQVVDVIAKKSNNPRWAWDCYRRFIQMYSDVVMEVGKKYFEELIDKMKAAKGVTLDVELGADDLKELAHQFKAEYKAKIGADFPDDPKEQLMGAIKAVFRSWDNPRANVYRRDNDIPYSWGTAVNVQSMAFGNMGDDCGTGVAFTRDPATGNKGLFGEFLTNAQGEDVVAGVRTPMHISEMEQKFPEAYKKFVEVCDILEKHYRDMQDMEFTVEHGKLFMLQTRNGKRTAQAALKIACDLVDEGMRTEQEAVLMIDPRNLDTLLHPQFDAKAIKAATPIGKGLGASPGAACGKIVFTAEDAEAWKARGEKVILVRLETSPEDITGMKASQGILTVRGGMTSHAAVVARGMGTCCVSGCSAITMDEANKKFSLGGKEFHEGD
;
A
#
# COMPACT_ATOMS: atom_id res chain seq x y z
N MET A 1 -11.04 31.64 19.07
CA MET A 1 -11.00 30.79 17.88
C MET A 1 -10.87 29.36 18.35
N GLY A 2 -11.73 28.45 17.85
CA GLY A 2 -11.64 27.03 18.16
C GLY A 2 -10.32 26.42 17.66
N LYS A 3 -9.95 25.27 18.19
CA LYS A 3 -8.76 24.53 17.74
C LYS A 3 -8.96 24.07 16.30
N LYS A 4 -7.92 24.18 15.47
CA LYS A 4 -7.96 23.73 14.07
C LYS A 4 -7.53 22.27 13.98
N TYR A 5 -8.34 21.41 13.35
CA TYR A 5 -8.08 19.99 13.19
C TYR A 5 -7.85 19.55 11.74
N VAL A 6 -8.27 20.36 10.77
CA VAL A 6 -8.23 20.00 9.34
C VAL A 6 -7.45 21.03 8.54
N TYR A 7 -6.64 20.54 7.57
CA TYR A 7 -5.72 21.34 6.77
C TYR A 7 -5.79 20.92 5.29
N LEU A 8 -6.05 21.86 4.38
CA LEU A 8 -5.83 21.61 2.95
C LEU A 8 -4.35 21.29 2.72
N PHE A 9 -4.02 20.55 1.66
CA PHE A 9 -2.60 20.32 1.31
C PHE A 9 -1.86 21.64 1.08
N THR A 10 -2.54 22.66 0.56
CA THR A 10 -1.97 24.03 0.41
C THR A 10 -1.79 24.79 1.72
N GLU A 11 -2.37 24.36 2.81
CA GLU A 11 -2.24 24.95 4.15
C GLU A 11 -1.14 24.30 5.01
N GLY A 12 -0.59 23.19 4.55
CA GLY A 12 0.46 22.44 5.23
C GLY A 12 1.81 22.52 4.52
N ASN A 13 2.82 21.89 5.13
CA ASN A 13 4.14 21.71 4.55
C ASN A 13 4.88 20.52 5.17
N GLY A 14 6.06 20.18 4.65
CA GLY A 14 6.85 19.02 5.06
C GLY A 14 7.35 19.05 6.52
N THR A 15 7.36 20.22 7.17
CA THR A 15 7.80 20.37 8.58
C THR A 15 6.69 20.02 9.57
N MET A 16 5.45 19.97 9.13
CA MET A 16 4.26 19.72 9.97
C MET A 16 3.99 18.22 10.18
N ARG A 17 5.03 17.40 10.19
CA ARG A 17 4.93 15.94 10.28
C ARG A 17 4.25 15.45 11.56
N GLU A 18 4.42 16.18 12.66
CA GLU A 18 3.77 15.83 13.92
C GLU A 18 2.25 15.95 13.85
N LEU A 19 1.76 16.97 13.15
CA LEU A 19 0.36 17.32 13.04
C LEU A 19 -0.34 16.60 11.88
N LEU A 20 0.32 16.55 10.71
CA LEU A 20 -0.24 16.00 9.47
C LEU A 20 0.13 14.54 9.21
N GLY A 21 0.97 13.96 10.07
CA GLY A 21 1.60 12.68 9.79
C GLY A 21 2.62 12.76 8.65
N GLY A 22 3.33 11.67 8.40
CA GLY A 22 4.33 11.62 7.33
C GLY A 22 3.72 11.79 5.94
N LYS A 23 2.61 11.10 5.68
CA LYS A 23 1.92 11.15 4.39
C LYS A 23 1.30 12.53 4.12
N GLY A 24 0.58 13.08 5.07
CA GLY A 24 -0.06 14.40 4.93
C GLY A 24 0.95 15.53 4.75
N ALA A 25 2.03 15.53 5.52
CA ALA A 25 3.10 16.50 5.39
C ALA A 25 3.78 16.43 4.01
N ASN A 26 4.04 15.23 3.51
CA ASN A 26 4.65 15.04 2.20
C ASN A 26 3.70 15.39 1.04
N LEU A 27 2.41 15.11 1.16
CA LEU A 27 1.40 15.54 0.18
C LEU A 27 1.32 17.08 0.11
N ALA A 28 1.35 17.74 1.26
CA ALA A 28 1.40 19.21 1.35
C ALA A 28 2.68 19.75 0.72
N GLU A 29 3.84 19.16 1.03
CA GLU A 29 5.13 19.58 0.49
C GLU A 29 5.20 19.41 -1.03
N MET A 30 4.77 18.27 -1.57
CA MET A 30 4.69 18.05 -3.02
C MET A 30 3.76 19.06 -3.70
N THR A 31 2.63 19.38 -3.06
CA THR A 31 1.68 20.39 -3.57
C THR A 31 2.36 21.76 -3.62
N ASN A 32 3.09 22.16 -2.58
CA ASN A 32 3.82 23.42 -2.53
C ASN A 32 4.96 23.50 -3.54
N LEU A 33 5.58 22.37 -3.88
CA LEU A 33 6.60 22.27 -4.95
C LEU A 33 5.99 22.35 -6.37
N GLY A 34 4.66 22.46 -6.48
CA GLY A 34 3.98 22.50 -7.78
C GLY A 34 3.91 21.17 -8.51
N LEU A 35 4.10 20.07 -7.81
CA LEU A 35 4.01 18.72 -8.38
C LEU A 35 2.55 18.31 -8.59
N PRO A 36 2.27 17.38 -9.54
CA PRO A 36 0.91 16.98 -9.88
C PRO A 36 0.30 16.06 -8.81
N VAL A 37 -0.18 16.66 -7.73
CA VAL A 37 -0.84 15.98 -6.61
C VAL A 37 -2.34 16.20 -6.71
N PRO A 38 -3.19 15.16 -6.66
CA PRO A 38 -4.63 15.36 -6.55
C PRO A 38 -4.99 16.16 -5.31
N GLN A 39 -5.96 17.06 -5.42
CA GLN A 39 -6.39 17.94 -4.33
C GLN A 39 -6.91 17.15 -3.13
N GLY A 40 -6.72 17.69 -1.94
CA GLY A 40 -7.17 17.03 -0.73
C GLY A 40 -6.88 17.81 0.53
N PHE A 41 -7.25 17.23 1.65
CA PHE A 41 -6.98 17.76 2.99
C PHE A 41 -6.56 16.65 3.94
N THR A 42 -5.92 17.05 5.02
CA THR A 42 -5.49 16.16 6.09
C THR A 42 -6.24 16.51 7.38
N ILE A 43 -6.85 15.49 7.99
CA ILE A 43 -7.38 15.57 9.35
C ILE A 43 -6.22 15.20 10.29
N SER A 44 -5.90 16.08 11.22
CA SER A 44 -4.67 16.02 12.02
C SER A 44 -4.62 14.84 12.98
N THR A 45 -3.41 14.51 13.42
CA THR A 45 -3.17 13.55 14.51
C THR A 45 -3.86 13.96 15.82
N GLU A 46 -4.03 15.26 16.06
CA GLU A 46 -4.76 15.77 17.22
C GLU A 46 -6.24 15.43 17.19
N ALA A 47 -6.85 15.36 16.01
CA ALA A 47 -8.23 14.88 15.85
C ALA A 47 -8.35 13.39 16.23
N CYS A 48 -7.35 12.59 15.90
CA CYS A 48 -7.27 11.19 16.33
C CYS A 48 -7.18 11.05 17.85
N THR A 49 -6.30 11.83 18.48
CA THR A 49 -6.17 11.84 19.94
C THR A 49 -7.49 12.24 20.61
N GLN A 50 -8.13 13.29 20.08
CA GLN A 50 -9.44 13.74 20.58
C GLN A 50 -10.52 12.67 20.41
N TYR A 51 -10.51 11.92 19.28
CA TYR A 51 -11.43 10.79 19.06
C TYR A 51 -11.30 9.73 20.17
N TYR A 52 -10.10 9.41 20.63
CA TYR A 52 -9.90 8.46 21.72
C TYR A 52 -10.28 9.04 23.08
N GLU A 53 -9.98 10.30 23.33
CA GLU A 53 -10.39 11.02 24.56
C GLU A 53 -11.91 11.13 24.70
N ASP A 54 -12.62 11.33 23.58
CA ASP A 54 -14.08 11.40 23.51
C ASP A 54 -14.74 9.99 23.49
N GLY A 55 -14.03 8.94 23.85
CA GLY A 55 -14.58 7.59 23.92
C GLY A 55 -14.83 6.92 22.57
N LYS A 56 -13.94 7.15 21.61
CA LYS A 56 -14.02 6.63 20.22
C LYS A 56 -15.18 7.19 19.41
N VAL A 57 -15.42 8.49 19.59
CA VAL A 57 -16.43 9.27 18.88
C VAL A 57 -15.76 10.48 18.23
N ILE A 58 -16.10 10.77 16.99
CA ILE A 58 -15.72 12.04 16.34
C ILE A 58 -16.71 13.10 16.81
N ASN A 59 -16.26 14.07 17.60
CA ASN A 59 -17.14 15.08 18.16
C ASN A 59 -17.76 16.01 17.07
N PRO A 60 -18.88 16.69 17.37
CA PRO A 60 -19.58 17.53 16.38
C PRO A 60 -18.73 18.67 15.81
N GLU A 61 -17.79 19.23 16.57
CA GLU A 61 -16.89 20.31 16.11
C GLU A 61 -15.96 19.80 15.01
N ILE A 62 -15.34 18.64 15.21
CA ILE A 62 -14.47 18.00 14.21
C ILE A 62 -15.29 17.59 12.98
N GLN A 63 -16.48 17.01 13.17
CA GLN A 63 -17.38 16.67 12.06
C GLN A 63 -17.73 17.88 11.21
N ALA A 64 -18.08 19.00 11.83
CA ALA A 64 -18.41 20.24 11.14
C ALA A 64 -17.23 20.79 10.33
N GLU A 65 -16.02 20.75 10.90
CA GLU A 65 -14.80 21.16 10.21
C GLU A 65 -14.48 20.27 9.01
N ILE A 66 -14.65 18.95 9.13
CA ILE A 66 -14.49 18.01 8.01
C ILE A 66 -15.46 18.37 6.87
N MET A 67 -16.73 18.64 7.18
CA MET A 67 -17.72 19.02 6.17
C MET A 67 -17.43 20.37 5.52
N GLU A 68 -16.88 21.33 6.27
CA GLU A 68 -16.40 22.60 5.72
C GLU A 68 -15.27 22.36 4.70
N TYR A 69 -14.34 21.46 5.01
CA TYR A 69 -13.21 21.16 4.12
C TYR A 69 -13.60 20.33 2.89
N ILE A 70 -14.62 19.49 2.99
CA ILE A 70 -15.25 18.88 1.81
C ILE A 70 -15.81 19.99 0.88
N ALA A 71 -16.51 20.98 1.42
CA ALA A 71 -17.01 22.11 0.62
C ALA A 71 -15.87 22.91 -0.04
N LYS A 72 -14.76 23.14 0.66
CA LYS A 72 -13.56 23.76 0.07
C LYS A 72 -12.98 22.91 -1.07
N MET A 73 -12.90 21.61 -0.88
CA MET A 73 -12.44 20.66 -1.91
C MET A 73 -13.35 20.68 -3.15
N GLU A 74 -14.66 20.72 -2.96
CA GLU A 74 -15.64 20.84 -4.03
C GLU A 74 -15.40 22.12 -4.86
N ASN A 75 -15.16 23.25 -4.20
CA ASN A 75 -14.85 24.51 -4.87
C ASN A 75 -13.54 24.46 -5.66
N ILE A 76 -12.49 23.84 -5.12
CA ILE A 76 -11.19 23.73 -5.77
C ILE A 76 -11.25 22.80 -6.98
N THR A 77 -11.94 21.67 -6.87
CA THR A 77 -12.01 20.64 -7.93
C THR A 77 -13.07 20.93 -8.97
N GLY A 78 -14.06 21.76 -8.66
CA GLY A 78 -15.25 21.96 -9.49
C GLY A 78 -16.19 20.75 -9.53
N LYS A 79 -15.98 19.79 -8.63
CA LYS A 79 -16.78 18.57 -8.48
C LYS A 79 -17.50 18.59 -7.16
N LYS A 80 -18.65 17.95 -7.06
CA LYS A 80 -19.44 17.88 -5.82
C LYS A 80 -19.58 16.45 -5.33
N PHE A 81 -19.49 16.29 -4.03
CA PHE A 81 -19.61 15.00 -3.38
C PHE A 81 -21.06 14.52 -3.41
N GLY A 82 -21.32 13.40 -4.09
CA GLY A 82 -22.66 12.86 -4.31
C GLY A 82 -23.47 13.52 -5.43
N ASP A 83 -22.86 14.38 -6.24
CA ASP A 83 -23.51 15.06 -7.34
C ASP A 83 -23.84 14.12 -8.51
N LEU A 84 -24.93 14.41 -9.20
CA LEU A 84 -25.36 13.65 -10.38
C LEU A 84 -24.92 14.28 -11.71
N GLU A 85 -24.23 15.40 -11.67
CA GLU A 85 -23.67 16.06 -12.87
C GLU A 85 -22.16 15.90 -12.93
N ASN A 86 -21.44 16.22 -11.84
CA ASN A 86 -19.99 16.14 -11.78
C ASN A 86 -19.53 15.65 -10.39
N PRO A 87 -19.66 14.34 -10.13
CA PRO A 87 -19.41 13.78 -8.81
C PRO A 87 -17.92 13.81 -8.44
N LEU A 88 -17.66 14.21 -7.18
CA LEU A 88 -16.35 14.06 -6.53
C LEU A 88 -16.26 12.67 -5.92
N LEU A 89 -15.19 11.95 -6.23
CA LEU A 89 -14.81 10.71 -5.56
C LEU A 89 -13.51 10.92 -4.80
N VAL A 90 -13.41 10.37 -3.61
CA VAL A 90 -12.25 10.54 -2.75
C VAL A 90 -11.73 9.21 -2.20
N SER A 91 -10.44 9.21 -1.85
CA SER A 91 -9.82 8.20 -1.00
C SER A 91 -9.70 8.71 0.42
N VAL A 92 -9.76 7.80 1.39
CA VAL A 92 -9.47 8.05 2.79
C VAL A 92 -8.33 7.15 3.21
N ARG A 93 -7.20 7.74 3.57
CA ARG A 93 -5.97 7.00 3.87
C ARG A 93 -5.36 7.44 5.19
N SER A 94 -4.85 6.51 5.96
CA SER A 94 -4.09 6.77 7.17
C SER A 94 -2.75 7.46 6.89
N GLY A 95 -2.24 8.20 7.87
CA GLY A 95 -0.93 8.87 7.77
C GLY A 95 -0.33 9.12 9.16
N ALA A 96 0.32 8.12 9.73
CA ALA A 96 1.06 8.29 10.99
C ALA A 96 2.35 9.08 10.79
N ARG A 97 2.94 9.63 11.88
CA ARG A 97 4.23 10.33 11.86
C ARG A 97 5.36 9.43 11.35
N ALA A 98 5.38 8.18 11.81
CA ALA A 98 6.27 7.15 11.31
C ALA A 98 5.57 6.33 10.23
N SER A 99 6.32 5.90 9.22
CA SER A 99 5.79 5.02 8.18
C SER A 99 5.47 3.65 8.77
N MET A 100 4.23 3.20 8.63
CA MET A 100 3.72 1.91 9.11
C MET A 100 3.05 1.15 7.95
N PRO A 101 3.82 0.60 7.00
CA PRO A 101 3.27 0.01 5.78
C PRO A 101 2.33 -1.16 6.07
N GLY A 102 1.13 -1.13 5.53
CA GLY A 102 0.14 -2.20 5.69
C GLY A 102 -0.48 -2.35 7.07
N MET A 103 -0.11 -1.50 8.05
CA MET A 103 -0.61 -1.63 9.42
C MET A 103 -1.95 -0.95 9.66
N MET A 104 -2.31 0.02 8.84
CA MET A 104 -3.54 0.80 8.96
C MET A 104 -4.29 0.83 7.65
N ASP A 105 -5.55 1.18 7.73
CA ASP A 105 -6.52 0.98 6.66
C ASP A 105 -6.55 2.11 5.62
N THR A 106 -7.03 1.78 4.44
CA THR A 106 -7.27 2.68 3.30
C THR A 106 -8.62 2.34 2.70
N ILE A 107 -9.40 3.34 2.34
CA ILE A 107 -10.66 3.18 1.61
C ILE A 107 -10.61 4.05 0.36
N LEU A 108 -10.91 3.44 -0.79
CA LEU A 108 -10.93 4.12 -2.09
C LEU A 108 -12.35 4.27 -2.60
N ASN A 109 -12.53 5.15 -3.58
CA ASN A 109 -13.78 5.32 -4.33
C ASN A 109 -14.99 5.77 -3.50
N LEU A 110 -14.77 6.50 -2.40
CA LEU A 110 -15.87 7.06 -1.60
C LEU A 110 -16.65 8.10 -2.40
N GLY A 111 -17.94 8.08 -2.21
CA GLY A 111 -18.88 8.94 -2.92
C GLY A 111 -19.75 8.17 -3.93
N LEU A 112 -19.49 6.89 -4.13
CA LEU A 112 -20.25 6.02 -5.04
C LEU A 112 -21.54 5.52 -4.40
N ASN A 113 -22.61 5.61 -5.18
CA ASN A 113 -23.86 4.88 -5.03
C ASN A 113 -24.36 4.53 -6.44
N GLU A 114 -25.47 3.83 -6.58
CA GLU A 114 -25.93 3.38 -7.91
C GLU A 114 -26.19 4.53 -8.89
N GLN A 115 -26.70 5.67 -8.41
CA GLN A 115 -26.93 6.84 -9.25
C GLN A 115 -25.63 7.46 -9.74
N VAL A 116 -24.66 7.63 -8.85
CA VAL A 116 -23.33 8.18 -9.18
C VAL A 116 -22.57 7.23 -10.13
N VAL A 117 -22.69 5.91 -9.93
CA VAL A 117 -22.08 4.91 -10.85
C VAL A 117 -22.63 5.08 -12.26
N ASP A 118 -23.94 5.24 -12.43
CA ASP A 118 -24.55 5.49 -13.74
C ASP A 118 -24.05 6.79 -14.38
N VAL A 119 -23.87 7.84 -13.59
CA VAL A 119 -23.32 9.13 -14.05
C VAL A 119 -21.88 8.96 -14.55
N ILE A 120 -20.99 8.36 -13.76
CA ILE A 120 -19.59 8.19 -14.18
C ILE A 120 -19.44 7.20 -15.34
N ALA A 121 -20.30 6.18 -15.42
CA ALA A 121 -20.34 5.25 -16.54
C ALA A 121 -20.66 5.98 -17.88
N LYS A 122 -21.64 6.85 -17.86
CA LYS A 122 -22.03 7.66 -19.03
C LYS A 122 -20.95 8.69 -19.40
N LYS A 123 -20.45 9.44 -18.43
CA LYS A 123 -19.44 10.50 -18.65
C LYS A 123 -18.12 9.94 -19.19
N SER A 124 -17.68 8.81 -18.67
CA SER A 124 -16.44 8.15 -19.12
C SER A 124 -16.63 7.31 -20.38
N ASN A 125 -17.87 7.04 -20.78
CA ASN A 125 -18.20 6.00 -21.76
C ASN A 125 -17.56 4.64 -21.44
N ASN A 126 -17.43 4.35 -20.15
CA ASN A 126 -16.79 3.13 -19.66
C ASN A 126 -17.57 2.54 -18.46
N PRO A 127 -18.70 1.87 -18.73
CA PRO A 127 -19.52 1.27 -17.68
C PRO A 127 -18.78 0.17 -16.92
N ARG A 128 -17.88 -0.55 -17.58
CA ARG A 128 -17.06 -1.57 -16.92
C ARG A 128 -16.24 -0.98 -15.78
N TRP A 129 -15.51 0.10 -16.06
CA TRP A 129 -14.73 0.81 -15.05
C TRP A 129 -15.60 1.31 -13.88
N ALA A 130 -16.73 1.92 -14.20
CA ALA A 130 -17.62 2.49 -13.18
C ALA A 130 -18.14 1.41 -12.20
N TRP A 131 -18.58 0.28 -12.74
CA TRP A 131 -19.07 -0.83 -11.92
C TRP A 131 -17.94 -1.57 -11.20
N ASP A 132 -16.75 -1.65 -11.77
CA ASP A 132 -15.57 -2.17 -11.08
C ASP A 132 -15.20 -1.29 -9.87
N CYS A 133 -15.20 0.03 -10.02
CA CYS A 133 -14.99 0.96 -8.91
C CYS A 133 -16.02 0.79 -7.81
N TYR A 134 -17.29 0.58 -8.16
CA TYR A 134 -18.35 0.41 -7.18
C TYR A 134 -18.24 -0.92 -6.43
N ARG A 135 -18.02 -2.03 -7.13
CA ARG A 135 -17.84 -3.33 -6.45
C ARG A 135 -16.63 -3.32 -5.53
N ARG A 136 -15.50 -2.70 -5.95
CA ARG A 136 -14.30 -2.52 -5.12
C ARG A 136 -14.60 -1.68 -3.88
N PHE A 137 -15.34 -0.60 -4.04
CA PHE A 137 -15.74 0.25 -2.92
C PHE A 137 -16.61 -0.51 -1.92
N ILE A 138 -17.61 -1.25 -2.36
CA ILE A 138 -18.48 -2.06 -1.48
C ILE A 138 -17.64 -3.08 -0.70
N GLN A 139 -16.75 -3.80 -1.38
CA GLN A 139 -15.88 -4.78 -0.74
C GLN A 139 -14.97 -4.13 0.31
N MET A 140 -14.29 -3.06 -0.05
CA MET A 140 -13.33 -2.38 0.81
C MET A 140 -14.02 -1.70 2.01
N TYR A 141 -15.17 -1.06 1.79
CA TYR A 141 -15.96 -0.49 2.87
C TYR A 141 -16.48 -1.56 3.82
N SER A 142 -16.97 -2.66 3.29
CA SER A 142 -17.47 -3.80 4.09
C SER A 142 -16.35 -4.44 4.93
N ASP A 143 -15.18 -4.65 4.34
CA ASP A 143 -14.03 -5.23 5.03
C ASP A 143 -13.46 -4.29 6.09
N VAL A 144 -13.14 -3.06 5.69
CA VAL A 144 -12.40 -2.10 6.53
C VAL A 144 -13.30 -1.38 7.53
N VAL A 145 -14.45 -0.85 7.08
CA VAL A 145 -15.32 -0.02 7.93
C VAL A 145 -16.21 -0.90 8.81
N MET A 146 -16.76 -1.97 8.23
CA MET A 146 -17.74 -2.83 8.91
C MET A 146 -17.16 -4.15 9.42
N GLU A 147 -15.89 -4.44 9.15
CA GLU A 147 -15.17 -5.64 9.63
C GLU A 147 -15.83 -6.97 9.22
N VAL A 148 -16.48 -6.98 8.06
CA VAL A 148 -17.17 -8.18 7.53
C VAL A 148 -16.18 -9.24 7.07
N GLY A 149 -14.99 -8.83 6.59
CA GLY A 149 -13.97 -9.72 6.05
C GLY A 149 -14.11 -9.92 4.53
N LYS A 150 -13.01 -9.65 3.82
CA LYS A 150 -12.95 -9.65 2.35
C LYS A 150 -13.24 -11.01 1.72
N LYS A 151 -12.97 -12.12 2.43
CA LYS A 151 -13.12 -13.49 1.91
C LYS A 151 -14.51 -13.79 1.34
N TYR A 152 -15.56 -13.24 1.94
CA TYR A 152 -16.94 -13.46 1.46
C TYR A 152 -17.19 -12.87 0.09
N PHE A 153 -16.54 -11.75 -0.19
CA PHE A 153 -16.63 -11.04 -1.49
C PHE A 153 -15.72 -11.70 -2.52
N GLU A 154 -14.51 -12.10 -2.13
CA GLU A 154 -13.58 -12.86 -2.99
C GLU A 154 -14.19 -14.17 -3.47
N GLU A 155 -14.90 -14.90 -2.63
CA GLU A 155 -15.64 -16.10 -3.01
C GLU A 155 -16.71 -15.83 -4.09
N LEU A 156 -17.41 -14.70 -4.03
CA LEU A 156 -18.37 -14.29 -5.04
C LEU A 156 -17.70 -13.96 -6.38
N ILE A 157 -16.55 -13.27 -6.34
CA ILE A 157 -15.73 -12.98 -7.53
C ILE A 157 -15.27 -14.30 -8.17
N ASP A 158 -14.73 -15.21 -7.38
CA ASP A 158 -14.20 -16.48 -7.87
C ASP A 158 -15.30 -17.34 -8.51
N LYS A 159 -16.50 -17.38 -7.93
CA LYS A 159 -17.67 -18.05 -8.51
C LYS A 159 -18.07 -17.42 -9.85
N MET A 160 -18.05 -16.10 -9.95
CA MET A 160 -18.36 -15.39 -11.20
C MET A 160 -17.31 -15.69 -12.27
N LYS A 161 -16.02 -15.62 -11.93
CA LYS A 161 -14.91 -15.96 -12.85
C LYS A 161 -15.04 -17.40 -13.36
N ALA A 162 -15.30 -18.35 -12.47
CA ALA A 162 -15.50 -19.75 -12.82
C ALA A 162 -16.70 -19.94 -13.78
N ALA A 163 -17.82 -19.26 -13.50
CA ALA A 163 -19.02 -19.34 -14.37
C ALA A 163 -18.79 -18.75 -15.75
N LYS A 164 -17.90 -17.75 -15.87
CA LYS A 164 -17.54 -17.09 -17.15
C LYS A 164 -16.33 -17.71 -17.84
N GLY A 165 -15.64 -18.65 -17.19
CA GLY A 165 -14.44 -19.29 -17.75
C GLY A 165 -13.24 -18.36 -17.88
N VAL A 166 -13.12 -17.35 -17.00
CA VAL A 166 -12.01 -16.40 -16.94
C VAL A 166 -11.19 -16.54 -15.69
N THR A 167 -9.96 -16.03 -15.69
CA THR A 167 -9.04 -16.16 -14.54
C THR A 167 -8.75 -14.83 -13.85
N LEU A 168 -8.81 -13.72 -14.57
CA LEU A 168 -8.50 -12.38 -14.06
C LEU A 168 -9.78 -11.52 -13.94
N ASP A 169 -9.82 -10.68 -12.93
CA ASP A 169 -10.93 -9.74 -12.72
C ASP A 169 -11.11 -8.79 -13.91
N VAL A 170 -10.01 -8.41 -14.58
CA VAL A 170 -10.02 -7.52 -15.75
C VAL A 170 -10.74 -8.13 -16.97
N GLU A 171 -10.96 -9.44 -16.99
CA GLU A 171 -11.67 -10.16 -18.05
C GLU A 171 -13.19 -10.16 -17.85
N LEU A 172 -13.68 -9.74 -16.68
CA LEU A 172 -15.12 -9.59 -16.39
C LEU A 172 -15.67 -8.35 -17.11
N GLY A 173 -16.86 -8.51 -17.73
CA GLY A 173 -17.54 -7.42 -18.42
C GLY A 173 -18.32 -6.50 -17.49
N ALA A 174 -18.88 -5.41 -18.04
CA ALA A 174 -19.65 -4.42 -17.30
C ALA A 174 -20.88 -5.04 -16.59
N ASP A 175 -21.62 -5.91 -17.27
CA ASP A 175 -22.80 -6.57 -16.72
C ASP A 175 -22.42 -7.54 -15.59
N ASP A 176 -21.29 -8.23 -15.72
CA ASP A 176 -20.77 -9.13 -14.69
C ASP A 176 -20.42 -8.35 -13.42
N LEU A 177 -19.75 -7.20 -13.57
CA LEU A 177 -19.34 -6.34 -12.46
C LEU A 177 -20.54 -5.66 -11.79
N LYS A 178 -21.56 -5.30 -12.58
CA LYS A 178 -22.84 -4.79 -12.06
C LYS A 178 -23.53 -5.85 -11.20
N GLU A 179 -23.61 -7.08 -11.70
CA GLU A 179 -24.18 -8.20 -10.95
C GLU A 179 -23.39 -8.48 -9.67
N LEU A 180 -22.05 -8.47 -9.74
CA LEU A 180 -21.20 -8.60 -8.55
C LEU A 180 -21.45 -7.49 -7.53
N ALA A 181 -21.58 -6.23 -7.96
CA ALA A 181 -21.90 -5.13 -7.05
C ALA A 181 -23.22 -5.37 -6.31
N HIS A 182 -24.25 -5.85 -7.01
CA HIS A 182 -25.52 -6.20 -6.39
C HIS A 182 -25.39 -7.39 -5.42
N GLN A 183 -24.63 -8.42 -5.78
CA GLN A 183 -24.35 -9.56 -4.89
C GLN A 183 -23.57 -9.09 -3.65
N PHE A 184 -22.63 -8.18 -3.80
CA PHE A 184 -21.88 -7.59 -2.68
C PHE A 184 -22.79 -6.80 -1.73
N LYS A 185 -23.72 -6.01 -2.25
CA LYS A 185 -24.72 -5.31 -1.42
C LYS A 185 -25.61 -6.29 -0.68
N ALA A 186 -26.01 -7.39 -1.31
CA ALA A 186 -26.78 -8.43 -0.67
C ALA A 186 -25.99 -9.13 0.44
N GLU A 187 -24.73 -9.45 0.22
CA GLU A 187 -23.84 -10.03 1.23
C GLU A 187 -23.62 -9.06 2.40
N TYR A 188 -23.39 -7.78 2.13
CA TYR A 188 -23.32 -6.74 3.15
C TYR A 188 -24.59 -6.74 4.02
N LYS A 189 -25.77 -6.70 3.40
CA LYS A 189 -27.05 -6.73 4.11
C LYS A 189 -27.25 -7.99 4.93
N ALA A 190 -26.85 -9.15 4.40
CA ALA A 190 -26.92 -10.40 5.12
C ALA A 190 -26.04 -10.44 6.38
N LYS A 191 -24.86 -9.83 6.33
CA LYS A 191 -23.89 -9.78 7.44
C LYS A 191 -24.20 -8.68 8.46
N ILE A 192 -24.64 -7.51 8.00
CA ILE A 192 -24.79 -6.30 8.83
C ILE A 192 -26.25 -6.12 9.28
N GLY A 193 -27.23 -6.60 8.52
CA GLY A 193 -28.66 -6.43 8.80
C GLY A 193 -29.23 -5.07 8.36
N ALA A 194 -28.46 -4.28 7.59
CA ALA A 194 -28.84 -2.98 7.04
C ALA A 194 -28.38 -2.85 5.59
N ASP A 195 -28.99 -1.96 4.83
CA ASP A 195 -28.55 -1.67 3.47
C ASP A 195 -27.19 -0.98 3.45
N PHE A 196 -26.44 -1.18 2.37
CA PHE A 196 -25.17 -0.49 2.15
C PHE A 196 -25.43 1.05 2.06
N PRO A 197 -24.64 1.91 2.75
CA PRO A 197 -24.89 3.34 2.81
C PRO A 197 -24.76 4.01 1.44
N ASP A 198 -25.79 4.70 1.01
CA ASP A 198 -25.85 5.47 -0.24
C ASP A 198 -25.46 6.95 -0.07
N ASP A 199 -25.52 7.49 1.14
CA ASP A 199 -25.12 8.86 1.43
C ASP A 199 -23.59 8.99 1.47
N PRO A 200 -22.96 9.76 0.55
CA PRO A 200 -21.52 9.97 0.53
C PRO A 200 -20.94 10.54 1.83
N LYS A 201 -21.69 11.38 2.53
CA LYS A 201 -21.23 11.95 3.80
C LYS A 201 -21.19 10.92 4.92
N GLU A 202 -22.17 10.02 4.97
CA GLU A 202 -22.19 8.87 5.88
C GLU A 202 -21.02 7.93 5.58
N GLN A 203 -20.78 7.63 4.30
CA GLN A 203 -19.64 6.83 3.86
C GLN A 203 -18.31 7.45 4.31
N LEU A 204 -18.14 8.75 4.11
CA LEU A 204 -16.94 9.50 4.48
C LEU A 204 -16.68 9.45 5.99
N MET A 205 -17.68 9.75 6.80
CA MET A 205 -17.53 9.74 8.26
C MET A 205 -17.24 8.33 8.80
N GLY A 206 -17.88 7.31 8.23
CA GLY A 206 -17.59 5.91 8.54
C GLY A 206 -16.16 5.51 8.22
N ALA A 207 -15.66 5.93 7.06
CA ALA A 207 -14.27 5.67 6.63
C ALA A 207 -13.24 6.38 7.53
N ILE A 208 -13.45 7.65 7.86
CA ILE A 208 -12.57 8.42 8.76
C ILE A 208 -12.51 7.76 10.14
N LYS A 209 -13.66 7.39 10.68
CA LYS A 209 -13.75 6.69 11.97
C LYS A 209 -13.01 5.35 11.93
N ALA A 210 -13.14 4.59 10.84
CA ALA A 210 -12.43 3.34 10.66
C ALA A 210 -10.90 3.52 10.64
N VAL A 211 -10.40 4.56 9.98
CA VAL A 211 -8.97 4.88 9.98
C VAL A 211 -8.48 5.25 11.37
N PHE A 212 -9.21 6.07 12.12
CA PHE A 212 -8.86 6.36 13.52
C PHE A 212 -8.84 5.09 14.38
N ARG A 213 -9.84 4.22 14.21
CA ARG A 213 -9.92 2.93 14.91
C ARG A 213 -8.74 2.02 14.57
N SER A 214 -8.27 2.04 13.33
CA SER A 214 -7.16 1.18 12.88
C SER A 214 -5.82 1.49 13.57
N TRP A 215 -5.68 2.68 14.18
CA TRP A 215 -4.52 3.00 15.01
C TRP A 215 -4.35 2.04 16.18
N ASP A 216 -5.45 1.50 16.71
CA ASP A 216 -5.47 0.60 17.86
C ASP A 216 -5.71 -0.88 17.47
N ASN A 217 -5.58 -1.23 16.20
CA ASN A 217 -5.71 -2.62 15.80
C ASN A 217 -4.49 -3.47 16.24
N PRO A 218 -4.63 -4.81 16.40
CA PRO A 218 -3.57 -5.67 16.91
C PRO A 218 -2.25 -5.57 16.12
N ARG A 219 -2.32 -5.56 14.78
CA ARG A 219 -1.13 -5.48 13.91
C ARG A 219 -0.41 -4.14 14.07
N ALA A 220 -1.15 -3.04 14.19
CA ALA A 220 -0.57 -1.71 14.43
C ALA A 220 0.07 -1.62 15.81
N ASN A 221 -0.54 -2.21 16.84
CA ASN A 221 0.01 -2.27 18.19
C ASN A 221 1.34 -3.02 18.24
N VAL A 222 1.42 -4.18 17.57
CA VAL A 222 2.67 -4.95 17.47
C VAL A 222 3.75 -4.13 16.77
N TYR A 223 3.42 -3.56 15.61
CA TYR A 223 4.38 -2.77 14.83
C TYR A 223 4.90 -1.57 15.61
N ARG A 224 4.03 -0.83 16.30
CA ARG A 224 4.44 0.32 17.12
C ARG A 224 5.39 -0.08 18.25
N ARG A 225 5.06 -1.14 18.99
CA ARG A 225 5.92 -1.66 20.04
C ARG A 225 7.32 -2.00 19.53
N ASP A 226 7.37 -2.67 18.38
CA ASP A 226 8.62 -3.16 17.80
C ASP A 226 9.48 -2.06 17.14
N ASN A 227 8.90 -0.90 16.89
CA ASN A 227 9.57 0.25 16.29
C ASN A 227 9.61 1.47 17.21
N ASP A 228 9.36 1.30 18.52
CA ASP A 228 9.38 2.36 19.52
C ASP A 228 8.52 3.58 19.15
N ILE A 229 7.33 3.34 18.56
CA ILE A 229 6.40 4.39 18.18
C ILE A 229 5.37 4.61 19.30
N PRO A 230 5.36 5.80 19.96
CA PRO A 230 4.42 6.07 21.05
C PRO A 230 2.96 6.02 20.61
N TYR A 231 2.12 5.39 21.41
CA TYR A 231 0.67 5.34 21.19
C TYR A 231 0.04 6.74 21.11
N SER A 232 0.55 7.68 21.92
CA SER A 232 0.06 9.06 22.01
C SER A 232 0.22 9.87 20.72
N TRP A 233 0.99 9.38 19.73
CA TRP A 233 1.17 10.09 18.46
C TRP A 233 -0.09 10.10 17.60
N GLY A 234 -0.91 9.07 17.67
CA GLY A 234 -2.08 8.92 16.82
C GLY A 234 -1.75 8.82 15.33
N THR A 235 -2.78 8.82 14.52
CA THR A 235 -2.67 8.89 13.05
C THR A 235 -3.43 10.09 12.51
N ALA A 236 -2.90 10.70 11.46
CA ALA A 236 -3.68 11.62 10.63
C ALA A 236 -4.51 10.82 9.61
N VAL A 237 -5.50 11.48 9.01
CA VAL A 237 -6.32 10.94 7.94
C VAL A 237 -6.25 11.86 6.73
N ASN A 238 -5.89 11.32 5.58
CA ASN A 238 -5.82 12.07 4.33
C ASN A 238 -7.06 11.76 3.49
N VAL A 239 -7.82 12.78 3.16
CA VAL A 239 -8.96 12.75 2.25
C VAL A 239 -8.52 13.40 0.95
N GLN A 240 -8.49 12.63 -0.14
CA GLN A 240 -7.87 13.07 -1.38
C GLN A 240 -8.76 12.71 -2.57
N SER A 241 -8.87 13.62 -3.54
CA SER A 241 -9.53 13.37 -4.81
C SER A 241 -8.91 12.16 -5.50
N MET A 242 -9.75 11.27 -6.03
CA MET A 242 -9.29 10.10 -6.75
C MET A 242 -8.63 10.47 -8.09
N ALA A 243 -7.57 9.75 -8.43
CA ALA A 243 -7.02 9.62 -9.77
C ALA A 243 -7.08 8.14 -10.14
N PHE A 244 -7.56 7.82 -11.35
CA PHE A 244 -7.91 6.46 -11.71
C PHE A 244 -6.91 5.86 -12.70
N GLY A 245 -6.15 4.87 -12.25
CA GLY A 245 -5.26 4.08 -13.09
C GLY A 245 -5.94 2.91 -13.81
N ASN A 246 -7.25 2.71 -13.63
CA ASN A 246 -8.01 1.58 -14.13
C ASN A 246 -9.14 1.95 -15.12
N MET A 247 -9.02 3.09 -15.79
CA MET A 247 -10.01 3.52 -16.79
C MET A 247 -9.74 2.97 -18.21
N GLY A 248 -8.63 2.30 -18.42
CA GLY A 248 -8.25 1.74 -19.71
C GLY A 248 -6.74 1.53 -19.83
N ASP A 249 -6.30 1.14 -21.03
CA ASP A 249 -4.89 0.82 -21.31
C ASP A 249 -3.97 2.04 -21.35
N ASP A 250 -4.52 3.25 -21.44
CA ASP A 250 -3.82 4.52 -21.32
C ASP A 250 -3.73 5.04 -19.88
N CYS A 251 -4.13 4.21 -18.93
CA CYS A 251 -4.08 4.44 -17.50
C CYS A 251 -3.23 3.36 -16.81
N GLY A 252 -2.71 3.71 -15.64
CA GLY A 252 -1.92 2.77 -14.86
C GLY A 252 -1.59 3.31 -13.47
N THR A 253 -0.94 2.49 -12.68
CA THR A 253 -0.48 2.84 -11.34
C THR A 253 0.82 2.12 -11.03
N GLY A 254 1.64 2.69 -10.16
CA GLY A 254 2.91 2.09 -9.81
C GLY A 254 3.51 2.60 -8.52
N VAL A 255 4.55 1.90 -8.13
CA VAL A 255 5.42 2.22 -7.00
C VAL A 255 6.86 2.18 -7.48
N ALA A 256 7.62 3.21 -7.17
CA ALA A 256 9.02 3.29 -7.57
C ALA A 256 9.89 3.98 -6.53
N PHE A 257 11.18 3.63 -6.58
CA PHE A 257 12.24 4.19 -5.77
C PHE A 257 13.20 4.96 -6.67
N THR A 258 13.80 6.02 -6.18
CA THR A 258 14.85 6.76 -6.91
C THR A 258 16.16 6.00 -6.95
N ARG A 259 16.34 5.03 -6.06
CA ARG A 259 17.49 4.10 -6.00
C ARG A 259 17.03 2.71 -5.64
N ASP A 260 17.79 1.70 -6.00
CA ASP A 260 17.49 0.31 -5.62
C ASP A 260 17.52 0.16 -4.09
N PRO A 261 16.40 -0.18 -3.46
CA PRO A 261 16.31 -0.30 -2.01
C PRO A 261 17.06 -1.51 -1.43
N ALA A 262 17.44 -2.45 -2.25
CA ALA A 262 18.23 -3.62 -1.83
C ALA A 262 19.73 -3.36 -1.90
N THR A 263 20.21 -2.71 -2.95
CA THR A 263 21.63 -2.51 -3.22
C THR A 263 22.14 -1.09 -3.04
N GLY A 264 21.24 -0.10 -3.09
CA GLY A 264 21.57 1.32 -3.04
C GLY A 264 22.01 1.91 -4.38
N ASN A 265 22.03 1.14 -5.46
CA ASN A 265 22.43 1.63 -6.78
C ASN A 265 21.49 2.74 -7.27
N LYS A 266 22.07 3.80 -7.82
CA LYS A 266 21.32 4.92 -8.38
C LYS A 266 20.57 4.51 -9.63
N GLY A 267 19.33 4.98 -9.76
CA GLY A 267 18.44 4.74 -10.88
C GLY A 267 17.06 4.33 -10.41
N LEU A 268 16.05 4.59 -11.26
CA LEU A 268 14.67 4.23 -10.94
C LEU A 268 14.53 2.72 -10.80
N PHE A 269 13.95 2.32 -9.70
CA PHE A 269 13.67 0.94 -9.36
C PHE A 269 12.20 0.82 -8.94
N GLY A 270 11.43 -0.03 -9.58
CA GLY A 270 10.03 -0.16 -9.24
C GLY A 270 9.22 -0.89 -10.28
N GLU A 271 7.93 -0.88 -10.07
CA GLU A 271 6.95 -1.66 -10.81
C GLU A 271 5.70 -0.85 -11.09
N PHE A 272 5.02 -1.15 -12.18
CA PHE A 272 3.74 -0.56 -12.51
C PHE A 272 2.82 -1.57 -13.21
N LEU A 273 1.53 -1.29 -13.16
CA LEU A 273 0.50 -2.00 -13.90
C LEU A 273 -0.28 -1.03 -14.77
N THR A 274 -0.60 -1.46 -15.98
CA THR A 274 -1.61 -0.79 -16.81
C THR A 274 -3.00 -1.21 -16.36
N ASN A 275 -3.97 -0.32 -16.54
CA ASN A 275 -5.38 -0.57 -16.22
C ASN A 275 -5.56 -1.22 -14.83
N ALA A 276 -5.09 -0.52 -13.79
CA ALA A 276 -5.06 -1.01 -12.42
C ALA A 276 -5.22 0.11 -11.40
N GLN A 277 -5.74 -0.22 -10.22
CA GLN A 277 -5.66 0.64 -9.03
C GLN A 277 -4.42 0.28 -8.17
N GLY A 278 -4.02 1.16 -7.26
CA GLY A 278 -2.79 1.01 -6.46
C GLY A 278 -2.71 -0.30 -5.67
N GLU A 279 -3.83 -0.79 -5.19
CA GLU A 279 -3.94 -2.06 -4.47
C GLU A 279 -3.55 -3.27 -5.34
N ASP A 280 -3.79 -3.23 -6.65
CA ASP A 280 -3.48 -4.32 -7.56
C ASP A 280 -1.98 -4.56 -7.70
N VAL A 281 -1.16 -3.51 -7.56
CA VAL A 281 0.31 -3.60 -7.62
C VAL A 281 0.86 -4.36 -6.42
N VAL A 282 0.33 -4.08 -5.23
CA VAL A 282 0.84 -4.66 -3.97
C VAL A 282 0.19 -6.00 -3.62
N ALA A 283 -1.02 -6.25 -4.12
CA ALA A 283 -1.72 -7.52 -3.91
C ALA A 283 -1.09 -8.70 -4.66
N GLY A 284 -0.33 -8.43 -5.73
CA GLY A 284 0.38 -9.46 -6.49
C GLY A 284 -0.53 -10.35 -7.36
N VAL A 285 -1.80 -10.00 -7.53
CA VAL A 285 -2.76 -10.77 -8.36
C VAL A 285 -2.35 -10.79 -9.83
N ARG A 286 -1.74 -9.70 -10.30
CA ARG A 286 -1.17 -9.58 -11.65
C ARG A 286 0.34 -9.38 -11.53
N THR A 287 1.11 -9.88 -12.48
CA THR A 287 2.55 -9.64 -12.55
C THR A 287 2.80 -8.21 -13.04
N PRO A 288 3.38 -7.33 -12.21
CA PRO A 288 3.68 -5.98 -12.64
C PRO A 288 4.84 -5.94 -13.63
N MET A 289 4.86 -4.88 -14.44
CA MET A 289 5.97 -4.56 -15.33
C MET A 289 7.04 -3.75 -14.60
N HIS A 290 8.29 -3.89 -15.03
CA HIS A 290 9.38 -3.08 -14.51
C HIS A 290 9.21 -1.60 -14.88
N ILE A 291 9.58 -0.69 -13.99
CA ILE A 291 9.39 0.76 -14.18
C ILE A 291 10.02 1.30 -15.49
N SER A 292 11.11 0.70 -15.97
CA SER A 292 11.73 1.08 -17.25
C SER A 292 10.83 0.86 -18.47
N GLU A 293 9.88 -0.05 -18.39
CA GLU A 293 8.92 -0.31 -19.47
C GLU A 293 7.83 0.77 -19.56
N MET A 294 7.69 1.60 -18.50
CA MET A 294 6.75 2.72 -18.49
C MET A 294 7.08 3.76 -19.57
N GLU A 295 8.35 3.92 -19.95
CA GLU A 295 8.76 4.82 -21.01
C GLU A 295 8.09 4.49 -22.36
N GLN A 296 7.92 3.20 -22.64
CA GLN A 296 7.25 2.74 -23.86
C GLN A 296 5.72 2.85 -23.78
N LYS A 297 5.15 2.60 -22.60
CA LYS A 297 3.69 2.61 -22.40
C LYS A 297 3.12 4.02 -22.23
N PHE A 298 3.81 4.87 -21.47
CA PHE A 298 3.38 6.20 -21.10
C PHE A 298 4.54 7.19 -21.25
N PRO A 299 5.03 7.51 -22.47
CA PRO A 299 6.28 8.27 -22.66
C PRO A 299 6.25 9.65 -22.01
N GLU A 300 5.17 10.41 -22.14
CA GLU A 300 5.06 11.74 -21.54
C GLU A 300 4.95 11.68 -20.00
N ALA A 301 4.16 10.76 -19.49
CA ALA A 301 4.06 10.55 -18.04
C ALA A 301 5.38 10.06 -17.44
N TYR A 302 6.10 9.18 -18.13
CA TYR A 302 7.42 8.72 -17.69
C TYR A 302 8.44 9.85 -17.64
N LYS A 303 8.51 10.68 -18.69
CA LYS A 303 9.38 11.86 -18.70
C LYS A 303 9.09 12.78 -17.52
N LYS A 304 7.82 13.07 -17.27
CA LYS A 304 7.40 13.88 -16.12
C LYS A 304 7.74 13.21 -14.79
N PHE A 305 7.56 11.89 -14.70
CA PHE A 305 7.91 11.14 -13.49
C PHE A 305 9.40 11.19 -13.17
N VAL A 306 10.27 11.06 -14.17
CA VAL A 306 11.73 11.21 -13.98
C VAL A 306 12.10 12.60 -13.45
N GLU A 307 11.48 13.66 -13.98
CA GLU A 307 11.67 15.03 -13.48
C GLU A 307 11.23 15.14 -12.01
N VAL A 308 10.07 14.60 -11.67
CA VAL A 308 9.54 14.61 -10.30
C VAL A 308 10.44 13.85 -9.34
N CYS A 309 10.97 12.69 -9.75
CA CYS A 309 11.92 11.90 -8.95
C CYS A 309 13.19 12.70 -8.64
N ASP A 310 13.75 13.39 -9.61
CA ASP A 310 14.94 14.22 -9.41
C ASP A 310 14.66 15.40 -8.45
N ILE A 311 13.53 16.06 -8.61
CA ILE A 311 13.10 17.15 -7.71
C ILE A 311 12.95 16.63 -6.28
N LEU A 312 12.27 15.50 -6.09
CA LEU A 312 12.00 14.97 -4.76
C LEU A 312 13.26 14.45 -4.05
N GLU A 313 14.15 13.74 -4.76
CA GLU A 313 15.40 13.25 -4.17
C GLU A 313 16.29 14.42 -3.75
N LYS A 314 16.41 15.46 -4.57
CA LYS A 314 17.17 16.67 -4.25
C LYS A 314 16.55 17.47 -3.11
N HIS A 315 15.23 17.60 -3.09
CA HIS A 315 14.50 18.34 -2.06
C HIS A 315 14.63 17.68 -0.68
N TYR A 316 14.38 16.37 -0.60
CA TYR A 316 14.49 15.63 0.66
C TYR A 316 15.93 15.22 0.99
N ARG A 317 16.85 15.33 0.03
CA ARG A 317 18.25 14.94 0.19
C ARG A 317 18.39 13.49 0.65
N ASP A 318 17.52 12.61 0.11
CA ASP A 318 17.46 11.20 0.42
C ASP A 318 16.71 10.43 -0.67
N MET A 319 16.98 9.12 -0.78
CA MET A 319 16.24 8.21 -1.65
C MET A 319 14.74 8.26 -1.34
N GLN A 320 13.93 8.37 -2.37
CA GLN A 320 12.48 8.45 -2.25
C GLN A 320 11.81 7.16 -2.71
N ASP A 321 10.76 6.79 -2.00
CA ASP A 321 9.77 5.77 -2.31
C ASP A 321 8.47 6.49 -2.66
N MET A 322 7.96 6.27 -3.87
CA MET A 322 6.87 7.05 -4.44
C MET A 322 5.76 6.16 -4.97
N GLU A 323 4.53 6.60 -4.74
CA GLU A 323 3.34 6.03 -5.34
C GLU A 323 2.79 7.02 -6.37
N PHE A 324 2.44 6.53 -7.55
CA PHE A 324 1.91 7.36 -8.63
C PHE A 324 0.78 6.66 -9.39
N THR A 325 -0.02 7.45 -10.06
CA THR A 325 -1.07 7.00 -10.97
C THR A 325 -0.97 7.77 -12.28
N VAL A 326 -1.22 7.08 -13.38
CA VAL A 326 -1.37 7.67 -14.71
C VAL A 326 -2.83 7.54 -15.11
N GLU A 327 -3.51 8.67 -15.29
CA GLU A 327 -4.90 8.75 -15.75
C GLU A 327 -4.92 9.39 -17.15
N HIS A 328 -5.30 8.63 -18.16
CA HIS A 328 -5.29 9.08 -19.56
C HIS A 328 -3.98 9.77 -19.95
N GLY A 329 -2.85 9.12 -19.69
CA GLY A 329 -1.52 9.62 -20.00
C GLY A 329 -1.00 10.73 -19.07
N LYS A 330 -1.80 11.22 -18.12
CA LYS A 330 -1.42 12.27 -17.17
C LYS A 330 -0.94 11.68 -15.85
N LEU A 331 0.25 12.11 -15.43
CA LEU A 331 0.84 11.69 -14.15
C LEU A 331 0.19 12.39 -12.95
N PHE A 332 -0.06 11.61 -11.90
CA PHE A 332 -0.40 12.09 -10.56
C PHE A 332 0.47 11.42 -9.50
N MET A 333 1.02 12.24 -8.60
CA MET A 333 1.76 11.75 -7.44
C MET A 333 0.81 11.57 -6.26
N LEU A 334 0.82 10.36 -5.67
CA LEU A 334 -0.08 10.02 -4.57
C LEU A 334 0.63 9.97 -3.22
N GLN A 335 1.93 9.69 -3.22
CA GLN A 335 2.74 9.64 -2.02
C GLN A 335 4.22 9.75 -2.36
N THR A 336 4.98 10.36 -1.48
CA THR A 336 6.44 10.22 -1.38
C THR A 336 6.84 10.03 0.07
N ARG A 337 7.93 9.29 0.27
CA ARG A 337 8.57 9.14 1.58
C ARG A 337 10.03 8.76 1.41
N ASN A 338 10.83 8.95 2.45
CA ASN A 338 12.18 8.39 2.47
C ASN A 338 12.07 6.86 2.37
N GLY A 339 12.75 6.28 1.39
CA GLY A 339 12.62 4.87 1.06
C GLY A 339 13.18 3.96 2.15
N LYS A 340 12.38 2.97 2.54
CA LYS A 340 12.90 1.88 3.36
C LYS A 340 13.87 1.04 2.53
N ARG A 341 14.99 0.66 3.14
CA ARG A 341 16.14 0.05 2.46
C ARG A 341 16.86 -0.93 3.37
N THR A 342 17.65 -1.81 2.76
CA THR A 342 18.54 -2.69 3.51
C THR A 342 19.67 -1.89 4.17
N ALA A 343 20.33 -2.50 5.17
CA ALA A 343 21.51 -1.91 5.80
C ALA A 343 22.63 -1.64 4.77
N GLN A 344 22.87 -2.55 3.84
CA GLN A 344 23.83 -2.37 2.76
C GLN A 344 23.48 -1.18 1.88
N ALA A 345 22.22 -1.07 1.43
CA ALA A 345 21.75 0.05 0.64
C ALA A 345 21.85 1.37 1.40
N ALA A 346 21.54 1.37 2.70
CA ALA A 346 21.64 2.55 3.55
C ALA A 346 23.05 3.13 3.58
N LEU A 347 24.06 2.28 3.77
CA LEU A 347 25.48 2.70 3.75
C LEU A 347 25.88 3.25 2.39
N LYS A 348 25.55 2.52 1.32
CA LYS A 348 25.89 2.96 -0.04
C LYS A 348 25.25 4.30 -0.38
N ILE A 349 23.95 4.45 -0.12
CA ILE A 349 23.21 5.67 -0.39
C ILE A 349 23.79 6.85 0.41
N ALA A 350 24.10 6.65 1.69
CA ALA A 350 24.71 7.70 2.51
C ALA A 350 26.03 8.19 1.94
N CYS A 351 26.91 7.28 1.51
CA CYS A 351 28.17 7.62 0.84
C CYS A 351 27.94 8.35 -0.49
N ASP A 352 27.07 7.80 -1.34
CA ASP A 352 26.77 8.40 -2.65
C ASP A 352 26.20 9.83 -2.51
N LEU A 353 25.34 10.08 -1.51
CA LEU A 353 24.80 11.41 -1.26
C LEU A 353 25.85 12.43 -0.82
N VAL A 354 26.91 12.00 -0.13
CA VAL A 354 28.06 12.84 0.18
C VAL A 354 28.86 13.14 -1.09
N ASP A 355 29.19 12.11 -1.87
CA ASP A 355 29.92 12.24 -3.13
C ASP A 355 29.19 13.13 -4.14
N GLU A 356 27.87 13.08 -4.15
CA GLU A 356 27.00 13.92 -4.99
C GLU A 356 26.80 15.35 -4.42
N GLY A 357 27.36 15.66 -3.26
CA GLY A 357 27.26 16.98 -2.61
C GLY A 357 25.91 17.32 -2.01
N MET A 358 25.02 16.31 -1.85
CA MET A 358 23.70 16.49 -1.25
C MET A 358 23.73 16.46 0.28
N ARG A 359 24.72 15.82 0.88
CA ARG A 359 24.89 15.69 2.34
C ARG A 359 26.34 15.91 2.73
N THR A 360 26.54 16.40 3.95
CA THR A 360 27.86 16.35 4.61
C THR A 360 28.12 14.95 5.16
N GLU A 361 29.39 14.64 5.46
CA GLU A 361 29.73 13.36 6.12
C GLU A 361 29.00 13.17 7.45
N GLN A 362 28.89 14.23 8.25
CA GLN A 362 28.18 14.22 9.53
C GLN A 362 26.69 13.93 9.34
N GLU A 363 26.05 14.56 8.36
CA GLU A 363 24.63 14.29 8.03
C GLU A 363 24.43 12.85 7.53
N ALA A 364 25.37 12.32 6.73
CA ALA A 364 25.31 10.96 6.22
C ALA A 364 25.42 9.92 7.35
N VAL A 365 26.30 10.13 8.32
CA VAL A 365 26.40 9.27 9.52
C VAL A 365 25.10 9.24 10.29
N LEU A 366 24.41 10.38 10.43
CA LEU A 366 23.12 10.45 11.12
C LEU A 366 21.97 9.75 10.39
N MET A 367 22.13 9.44 9.10
CA MET A 367 21.16 8.66 8.34
C MET A 367 21.19 7.16 8.67
N ILE A 368 22.27 6.67 9.27
CA ILE A 368 22.48 5.26 9.56
C ILE A 368 21.98 4.91 10.96
N ASP A 369 20.99 4.02 11.05
CA ASP A 369 20.58 3.45 12.32
C ASP A 369 21.64 2.40 12.76
N PRO A 370 22.30 2.58 13.92
CA PRO A 370 23.33 1.63 14.39
C PRO A 370 22.82 0.20 14.51
N ARG A 371 21.53 0.01 14.82
CA ARG A 371 20.90 -1.32 14.91
C ARG A 371 20.93 -2.08 13.57
N ASN A 372 20.94 -1.37 12.45
CA ASN A 372 20.99 -1.99 11.12
C ASN A 372 22.38 -2.53 10.76
N LEU A 373 23.43 -2.09 11.46
CA LEU A 373 24.80 -2.58 11.20
C LEU A 373 24.93 -4.07 11.53
N ASP A 374 24.20 -4.56 12.54
CA ASP A 374 24.20 -5.99 12.88
C ASP A 374 23.72 -6.85 11.69
N THR A 375 22.84 -6.31 10.85
CA THR A 375 22.33 -7.06 9.67
C THR A 375 23.39 -7.30 8.61
N LEU A 376 24.47 -6.50 8.58
CA LEU A 376 25.60 -6.66 7.67
C LEU A 376 26.51 -7.82 8.07
N LEU A 377 26.38 -8.28 9.31
CA LEU A 377 27.13 -9.41 9.85
C LEU A 377 26.39 -10.75 9.70
N HIS A 378 25.23 -10.74 9.03
CA HIS A 378 24.45 -11.96 8.85
C HIS A 378 25.16 -13.02 8.01
N PRO A 379 24.85 -14.31 8.26
CA PRO A 379 25.45 -15.42 7.56
C PRO A 379 25.26 -15.32 6.04
N GLN A 380 26.29 -15.65 5.32
CA GLN A 380 26.25 -15.91 3.88
C GLN A 380 26.50 -17.40 3.64
N PHE A 381 25.95 -17.95 2.56
CA PHE A 381 26.32 -19.30 2.16
C PHE A 381 27.79 -19.36 1.77
N ASP A 382 28.45 -20.46 2.12
CA ASP A 382 29.82 -20.72 1.66
C ASP A 382 29.91 -20.69 0.13
N ALA A 383 30.88 -19.96 -0.40
CA ALA A 383 31.02 -19.73 -1.85
C ALA A 383 31.24 -21.02 -2.64
N LYS A 384 31.88 -22.03 -2.03
CA LYS A 384 32.08 -23.36 -2.67
C LYS A 384 30.76 -24.13 -2.66
N ALA A 385 30.01 -24.07 -1.57
CA ALA A 385 28.69 -24.69 -1.46
C ALA A 385 27.69 -24.11 -2.49
N ILE A 386 27.68 -22.80 -2.70
CA ILE A 386 26.86 -22.19 -3.75
C ILE A 386 27.20 -22.69 -5.13
N LYS A 387 28.52 -22.77 -5.46
CA LYS A 387 28.97 -23.26 -6.77
C LYS A 387 28.64 -24.73 -7.01
N ALA A 388 28.57 -25.52 -5.95
CA ALA A 388 28.24 -26.94 -6.01
C ALA A 388 26.73 -27.22 -6.00
N ALA A 389 25.91 -26.26 -5.54
CA ALA A 389 24.47 -26.41 -5.46
C ALA A 389 23.78 -26.24 -6.82
N THR A 390 22.74 -27.03 -7.04
CA THR A 390 21.86 -26.86 -8.21
C THR A 390 20.61 -26.10 -7.76
N PRO A 391 20.38 -24.86 -8.25
CA PRO A 391 19.15 -24.12 -7.94
C PRO A 391 17.93 -24.86 -8.47
N ILE A 392 16.89 -24.98 -7.66
CA ILE A 392 15.61 -25.62 -8.03
C ILE A 392 14.51 -24.61 -8.37
N GLY A 393 14.72 -23.35 -8.06
CA GLY A 393 13.79 -22.26 -8.36
C GLY A 393 14.51 -20.91 -8.42
N LYS A 394 13.80 -19.92 -8.94
CA LYS A 394 14.28 -18.55 -9.05
C LYS A 394 13.15 -17.59 -8.64
N GLY A 395 13.47 -16.61 -7.84
CA GLY A 395 12.61 -15.51 -7.48
C GLY A 395 13.39 -14.19 -7.41
N LEU A 396 12.72 -13.15 -7.02
CA LEU A 396 13.31 -11.82 -6.84
C LEU A 396 14.02 -11.76 -5.49
N GLY A 397 15.28 -11.39 -5.45
CA GLY A 397 16.03 -11.15 -4.22
C GLY A 397 15.52 -9.87 -3.55
N ALA A 398 14.44 -9.98 -2.82
CA ALA A 398 13.74 -8.84 -2.22
C ALA A 398 14.47 -8.26 -1.01
N SER A 399 15.17 -9.12 -0.24
CA SER A 399 16.06 -8.73 0.85
C SER A 399 17.25 -9.68 0.87
N PRO A 400 18.48 -9.16 0.90
CA PRO A 400 19.70 -9.99 0.83
C PRO A 400 19.87 -10.87 2.07
N GLY A 401 20.66 -11.92 1.93
CA GLY A 401 21.03 -12.83 3.00
C GLY A 401 21.02 -14.28 2.55
N ALA A 402 21.29 -15.17 3.51
CA ALA A 402 21.24 -16.61 3.35
C ALA A 402 20.45 -17.19 4.53
N ALA A 403 19.47 -18.00 4.23
CA ALA A 403 18.62 -18.60 5.24
C ALA A 403 18.46 -20.10 5.04
N CYS A 404 18.55 -20.85 6.12
CA CYS A 404 18.27 -22.28 6.16
C CYS A 404 17.33 -22.55 7.34
N GLY A 405 16.39 -23.43 7.13
CA GLY A 405 15.44 -23.82 8.18
C GLY A 405 14.36 -24.74 7.64
N LYS A 406 13.56 -25.26 8.53
CA LYS A 406 12.41 -26.10 8.21
C LYS A 406 11.27 -25.28 7.62
N ILE A 407 10.58 -25.85 6.68
CA ILE A 407 9.47 -25.19 5.99
C ILE A 407 8.27 -25.07 6.93
N VAL A 408 7.68 -23.87 7.01
CA VAL A 408 6.39 -23.61 7.65
C VAL A 408 5.53 -22.75 6.74
N PHE A 409 4.20 -22.86 6.87
CA PHE A 409 3.24 -22.25 5.96
C PHE A 409 2.39 -21.15 6.60
N THR A 410 2.42 -21.01 7.93
CA THR A 410 1.64 -19.98 8.64
C THR A 410 2.52 -19.19 9.60
N ALA A 411 2.06 -17.99 9.95
CA ALA A 411 2.73 -17.15 10.93
C ALA A 411 2.76 -17.83 12.32
N GLU A 412 1.67 -18.46 12.68
CA GLU A 412 1.50 -19.18 13.95
C GLU A 412 2.47 -20.36 14.05
N ASP A 413 2.62 -21.14 12.98
CA ASP A 413 3.58 -22.25 12.95
C ASP A 413 5.02 -21.72 13.05
N ALA A 414 5.35 -20.62 12.36
CA ALA A 414 6.67 -20.01 12.46
C ALA A 414 7.02 -19.61 13.90
N GLU A 415 6.09 -18.98 14.61
CA GLU A 415 6.25 -18.60 16.01
C GLU A 415 6.37 -19.82 16.93
N ALA A 416 5.49 -20.80 16.77
CA ALA A 416 5.48 -22.02 17.57
C ALA A 416 6.76 -22.85 17.41
N TRP A 417 7.26 -22.97 16.18
CA TRP A 417 8.48 -23.74 15.89
C TRP A 417 9.73 -23.00 16.39
N LYS A 418 9.78 -21.67 16.23
CA LYS A 418 10.86 -20.86 16.84
C LYS A 418 10.88 -20.99 18.37
N ALA A 419 9.72 -20.99 19.02
CA ALA A 419 9.62 -21.18 20.48
C ALA A 419 10.17 -22.53 20.93
N ARG A 420 10.17 -23.54 20.05
CA ARG A 420 10.80 -24.86 20.31
C ARG A 420 12.30 -24.89 19.97
N GLY A 421 12.88 -23.77 19.54
CA GLY A 421 14.29 -23.66 19.16
C GLY A 421 14.58 -24.06 17.70
N GLU A 422 13.56 -24.28 16.88
CA GLU A 422 13.73 -24.61 15.45
C GLU A 422 13.97 -23.35 14.63
N LYS A 423 14.82 -23.48 13.61
CA LYS A 423 14.98 -22.48 12.55
C LYS A 423 13.96 -22.77 11.45
N VAL A 424 13.23 -21.75 11.02
CA VAL A 424 12.17 -21.93 10.04
C VAL A 424 12.28 -20.97 8.86
N ILE A 425 11.79 -21.42 7.70
CA ILE A 425 11.54 -20.63 6.49
C ILE A 425 10.03 -20.54 6.31
N LEU A 426 9.51 -19.31 6.30
CA LEU A 426 8.09 -19.06 6.04
C LEU A 426 7.84 -19.06 4.54
N VAL A 427 7.03 -20.01 4.08
CA VAL A 427 6.66 -20.14 2.66
C VAL A 427 5.19 -19.83 2.51
N ARG A 428 4.88 -18.79 1.72
CA ARG A 428 3.52 -18.29 1.53
C ARG A 428 3.21 -18.11 0.06
N LEU A 429 1.92 -18.18 -0.30
CA LEU A 429 1.47 -17.72 -1.60
C LEU A 429 1.83 -16.22 -1.78
N GLU A 430 1.45 -15.43 -0.79
CA GLU A 430 1.82 -14.03 -0.57
C GLU A 430 1.72 -13.73 0.92
N THR A 431 2.40 -12.72 1.43
CA THR A 431 2.26 -12.31 2.83
C THR A 431 1.31 -11.12 2.96
N SER A 432 0.63 -11.08 4.09
CA SER A 432 -0.25 -10.00 4.51
C SER A 432 0.27 -9.35 5.81
N PRO A 433 -0.26 -8.20 6.23
CA PRO A 433 0.13 -7.57 7.49
C PRO A 433 -0.04 -8.46 8.73
N GLU A 434 -0.93 -9.42 8.69
CA GLU A 434 -1.17 -10.40 9.76
C GLU A 434 -0.01 -11.39 9.92
N ASP A 435 0.79 -11.58 8.88
CA ASP A 435 1.95 -12.51 8.90
C ASP A 435 3.20 -11.91 9.60
N ILE A 436 3.16 -10.65 10.06
CA ILE A 436 4.36 -9.93 10.55
C ILE A 436 5.09 -10.64 11.67
N THR A 437 4.38 -11.27 12.59
CA THR A 437 4.98 -12.00 13.72
C THR A 437 5.69 -13.26 13.25
N GLY A 438 5.10 -13.99 12.32
CA GLY A 438 5.70 -15.16 11.68
C GLY A 438 6.90 -14.80 10.81
N MET A 439 6.84 -13.69 10.09
CA MET A 439 7.98 -13.18 9.32
C MET A 439 9.18 -12.86 10.22
N LYS A 440 8.95 -12.28 11.40
CA LYS A 440 9.99 -12.03 12.43
C LYS A 440 10.52 -13.30 13.07
N ALA A 441 9.70 -14.32 13.19
CA ALA A 441 10.09 -15.61 13.74
C ALA A 441 11.03 -16.39 12.79
N SER A 442 10.94 -16.12 11.48
CA SER A 442 11.57 -16.88 10.43
C SER A 442 13.00 -16.43 10.13
N GLN A 443 13.84 -17.37 9.71
CA GLN A 443 15.20 -17.07 9.20
C GLN A 443 15.14 -16.49 7.78
N GLY A 444 14.14 -16.85 7.02
CA GLY A 444 13.91 -16.36 5.67
C GLY A 444 12.46 -16.50 5.25
N ILE A 445 12.11 -15.76 4.21
CA ILE A 445 10.76 -15.69 3.66
C ILE A 445 10.81 -16.03 2.18
N LEU A 446 9.94 -16.91 1.73
CA LEU A 446 9.79 -17.29 0.34
C LEU A 446 8.33 -17.10 -0.06
N THR A 447 8.06 -16.31 -1.10
CA THR A 447 6.71 -16.16 -1.62
C THR A 447 6.60 -16.57 -3.08
N VAL A 448 5.43 -17.13 -3.43
CA VAL A 448 5.11 -17.53 -4.80
C VAL A 448 4.80 -16.30 -5.65
N ARG A 449 4.07 -15.36 -5.09
CA ARG A 449 3.63 -14.11 -5.71
C ARG A 449 4.31 -12.90 -5.07
N GLY A 450 4.22 -11.77 -5.75
CA GLY A 450 4.70 -10.48 -5.26
C GLY A 450 6.00 -10.04 -5.92
N GLY A 451 6.08 -8.74 -6.17
CA GLY A 451 7.26 -8.06 -6.70
C GLY A 451 8.11 -7.46 -5.59
N MET A 452 9.05 -6.60 -5.97
CA MET A 452 9.97 -5.89 -5.06
C MET A 452 9.28 -4.88 -4.15
N THR A 453 8.04 -4.52 -4.46
CA THR A 453 7.20 -3.59 -3.71
C THR A 453 6.10 -4.27 -2.91
N SER A 454 6.01 -5.61 -2.98
CA SER A 454 5.03 -6.40 -2.21
C SER A 454 5.24 -6.27 -0.70
N HIS A 455 4.22 -6.62 0.07
CA HIS A 455 4.29 -6.62 1.53
C HIS A 455 5.48 -7.43 2.06
N ALA A 456 5.68 -8.65 1.54
CA ALA A 456 6.82 -9.50 1.91
C ALA A 456 8.16 -8.78 1.70
N ALA A 457 8.34 -8.18 0.52
CA ALA A 457 9.57 -7.50 0.14
C ALA A 457 9.86 -6.28 1.02
N VAL A 458 8.86 -5.42 1.24
CA VAL A 458 9.02 -4.18 2.01
C VAL A 458 9.30 -4.47 3.48
N VAL A 459 8.53 -5.39 4.06
CA VAL A 459 8.66 -5.74 5.49
C VAL A 459 9.97 -6.49 5.75
N ALA A 460 10.33 -7.46 4.91
CA ALA A 460 11.58 -8.22 5.05
C ALA A 460 12.81 -7.30 4.99
N ARG A 461 12.85 -6.34 4.07
CA ARG A 461 13.92 -5.31 4.03
C ARG A 461 13.97 -4.49 5.30
N GLY A 462 12.82 -4.06 5.82
CA GLY A 462 12.75 -3.31 7.07
C GLY A 462 13.25 -4.09 8.29
N MET A 463 13.14 -5.42 8.25
CA MET A 463 13.59 -6.33 9.32
C MET A 463 15.03 -6.86 9.12
N GLY A 464 15.61 -6.67 7.92
CA GLY A 464 16.89 -7.31 7.56
C GLY A 464 16.79 -8.84 7.38
N THR A 465 15.58 -9.37 7.18
CA THR A 465 15.36 -10.81 6.99
C THR A 465 15.51 -11.17 5.53
N CYS A 466 16.24 -12.27 5.24
CA CYS A 466 16.37 -12.80 3.89
C CYS A 466 14.99 -13.05 3.27
N CYS A 467 14.79 -12.56 2.05
CA CYS A 467 13.51 -12.74 1.36
C CYS A 467 13.70 -12.97 -0.14
N VAL A 468 13.12 -14.07 -0.62
CA VAL A 468 12.94 -14.34 -2.04
C VAL A 468 11.45 -14.23 -2.35
N SER A 469 11.08 -13.26 -3.19
CA SER A 469 9.69 -12.97 -3.55
C SER A 469 9.41 -13.35 -5.00
N GLY A 470 8.17 -13.73 -5.28
CA GLY A 470 7.72 -13.97 -6.65
C GLY A 470 8.34 -15.21 -7.31
N CYS A 471 8.56 -16.29 -6.57
CA CYS A 471 8.99 -17.59 -7.12
C CYS A 471 7.82 -18.30 -7.80
N SER A 472 7.43 -17.84 -8.99
CA SER A 472 6.25 -18.32 -9.72
C SER A 472 6.32 -19.78 -10.18
N ALA A 473 7.51 -20.40 -10.11
CA ALA A 473 7.69 -21.83 -10.39
C ALA A 473 7.16 -22.74 -9.29
N ILE A 474 6.81 -22.18 -8.12
CA ILE A 474 6.19 -22.92 -7.01
C ILE A 474 4.71 -23.16 -7.32
N THR A 475 4.30 -24.43 -7.24
CA THR A 475 2.87 -24.79 -7.18
C THR A 475 2.50 -25.01 -5.72
N MET A 476 1.73 -24.07 -5.14
CA MET A 476 1.40 -24.03 -3.71
C MET A 476 0.09 -24.75 -3.41
N ASP A 477 0.09 -25.52 -2.33
CA ASP A 477 -1.12 -26.07 -1.69
C ASP A 477 -1.05 -25.75 -0.18
N GLU A 478 -1.44 -24.54 0.18
CA GLU A 478 -1.38 -24.05 1.57
C GLU A 478 -2.31 -24.88 2.48
N ALA A 479 -3.44 -25.32 1.97
CA ALA A 479 -4.42 -26.10 2.76
C ALA A 479 -3.84 -27.44 3.26
N ASN A 480 -3.01 -28.07 2.44
CA ASN A 480 -2.33 -29.32 2.78
C ASN A 480 -0.88 -29.11 3.24
N LYS A 481 -0.47 -27.86 3.46
CA LYS A 481 0.87 -27.47 3.91
C LYS A 481 1.99 -28.13 3.09
N LYS A 482 1.91 -27.96 1.77
CA LYS A 482 2.90 -28.48 0.82
C LYS A 482 3.01 -27.61 -0.42
N PHE A 483 4.13 -27.75 -1.13
CA PHE A 483 4.33 -27.16 -2.46
C PHE A 483 5.24 -28.03 -3.32
N SER A 484 5.18 -27.83 -4.63
CA SER A 484 6.08 -28.45 -5.59
C SER A 484 6.99 -27.39 -6.21
N LEU A 485 8.28 -27.71 -6.36
CA LEU A 485 9.28 -26.87 -6.99
C LEU A 485 10.40 -27.73 -7.59
N GLY A 486 10.81 -27.45 -8.83
CA GLY A 486 11.88 -28.19 -9.49
C GLY A 486 11.62 -29.69 -9.61
N GLY A 487 10.36 -30.10 -9.75
CA GLY A 487 9.95 -31.52 -9.86
C GLY A 487 9.94 -32.29 -8.53
N LYS A 488 10.11 -31.60 -7.41
CA LYS A 488 10.05 -32.18 -6.05
C LYS A 488 8.88 -31.61 -5.29
N GLU A 489 8.28 -32.43 -4.41
CA GLU A 489 7.28 -31.99 -3.45
C GLU A 489 7.91 -31.78 -2.08
N PHE A 490 7.53 -30.68 -1.41
CA PHE A 490 8.01 -30.27 -0.10
C PHE A 490 6.83 -30.10 0.85
N HIS A 491 7.03 -30.53 2.10
CA HIS A 491 6.00 -30.51 3.15
C HIS A 491 6.47 -29.67 4.35
N GLU A 492 5.54 -29.38 5.24
CA GLU A 492 5.89 -28.74 6.50
C GLU A 492 6.90 -29.58 7.29
N GLY A 493 7.99 -28.95 7.69
CA GLY A 493 9.07 -29.58 8.44
C GLY A 493 10.22 -30.13 7.60
N ASP A 494 10.14 -30.13 6.27
CA ASP A 494 11.27 -30.52 5.39
C ASP A 494 12.42 -29.54 5.48
#